data_99c447484d897f1cee5a3353c0195fb2
#
_entry.id   99c447484d897f1cee5a3353c0195fb2
#
_cell.length_a   1.000
_cell.length_b   1.000
_cell.length_c   1.000
_cell.angle_alpha   90.00
_cell.angle_beta   90.00
_cell.angle_gamma   90.00
#
_symmetry.space_group_name_H-M   'P 1'
#
loop_
_entity.id
_entity.type
_entity.pdbx_description
1 polymer ?
#
loop_
_entity_poly.entity_id
_entity_poly.type
_entity_poly.pdbx_seq_one_letter_code
_entity_poly.pdbx_strand_id
1 'polypeptide(L)'
;FINLSLGPDLPIEDTDVHAWTSVIDDLLSDGDTLMTVAIGNNGQMDRASGNARVQVPSDCVNALAVGAANDTEANWARASYSAIGPGRSPGVVKPDLMAFGGNAGNYFHVISPGKKAALSPQLGTSFASPYLLRSAVGISAILGAELSPLAIKALLVHAADTATHDKLEVGWGKVPEDLMSIITCPEGVARVVYQGELKPGKYLRASLPLPVGGLKGSIRLKATFCYASPTDPQDAAAYTRAGLEVVFRPSDEKIKDGKANADT
;
A
#
# COMPACT_ATOMS: atom_id res chain seq x y z
N PHE A 1 10.18 1.04 -10.96
CA PHE A 1 10.09 0.37 -9.66
C PHE A 1 11.35 0.66 -8.87
N ILE A 2 11.19 1.17 -7.65
CA ILE A 2 12.30 1.56 -6.76
C ILE A 2 12.06 0.94 -5.38
N ASN A 3 13.12 0.43 -4.73
CA ASN A 3 13.09 0.08 -3.32
C ASN A 3 14.03 0.98 -2.53
N LEU A 4 13.56 1.50 -1.40
CA LEU A 4 14.37 2.22 -0.44
C LEU A 4 14.33 1.51 0.93
N SER A 5 15.42 0.84 1.28
CA SER A 5 15.61 0.21 2.59
C SER A 5 16.67 0.95 3.40
N LEU A 6 16.60 2.27 3.36
CA LEU A 6 17.52 3.19 4.01
C LEU A 6 16.75 4.38 4.60
N GLY A 7 17.09 4.78 5.80
CA GLY A 7 16.54 5.94 6.48
C GLY A 7 17.27 6.21 7.79
N PRO A 8 17.11 7.39 8.40
CA PRO A 8 17.60 7.66 9.74
C PRO A 8 16.81 6.82 10.76
N ASP A 9 17.44 6.55 11.90
CA ASP A 9 16.74 5.96 13.06
C ASP A 9 15.93 7.06 13.78
N LEU A 10 14.91 7.55 13.10
CA LEU A 10 14.10 8.68 13.50
C LEU A 10 12.61 8.39 13.28
N PRO A 11 11.82 8.18 14.36
CA PRO A 11 10.37 8.13 14.28
C PRO A 11 9.80 9.44 13.74
N ILE A 12 8.69 9.34 13.02
CA ILE A 12 8.02 10.52 12.45
C ILE A 12 7.38 11.40 13.53
N GLU A 13 7.28 12.69 13.24
CA GLU A 13 6.52 13.67 14.00
C GLU A 13 5.25 14.10 13.24
N ASP A 14 4.20 14.51 13.99
CA ASP A 14 2.93 14.90 13.36
C ASP A 14 2.93 16.34 12.85
N THR A 15 3.79 17.17 13.41
CA THR A 15 3.82 18.62 13.17
C THR A 15 4.83 19.05 12.12
N ASP A 16 5.72 18.14 11.70
CA ASP A 16 6.78 18.45 10.75
C ASP A 16 6.90 17.39 9.66
N VAL A 17 7.27 17.81 8.47
CA VAL A 17 7.54 16.94 7.33
C VAL A 17 9.03 16.89 7.08
N HIS A 18 9.63 15.75 7.30
CA HIS A 18 11.05 15.60 7.06
C HIS A 18 11.41 15.79 5.59
N ALA A 19 12.56 16.41 5.31
CA ALA A 19 13.00 16.74 3.95
C ALA A 19 13.08 15.51 3.02
N TRP A 20 13.46 14.34 3.51
CA TRP A 20 13.47 13.11 2.73
C TRP A 20 12.06 12.67 2.29
N THR A 21 11.11 12.71 3.21
CA THR A 21 9.69 12.44 2.92
C THR A 21 9.18 13.37 1.82
N SER A 22 9.43 14.66 1.99
CA SER A 22 9.00 15.70 1.05
C SER A 22 9.58 15.50 -0.36
N VAL A 23 10.88 15.28 -0.47
CA VAL A 23 11.55 15.08 -1.77
C VAL A 23 11.06 13.80 -2.46
N ILE A 24 10.86 12.72 -1.71
CA ILE A 24 10.35 11.46 -2.27
C ILE A 24 8.91 11.63 -2.75
N ASP A 25 8.06 12.27 -1.96
CA ASP A 25 6.66 12.48 -2.34
C ASP A 25 6.52 13.41 -3.55
N ASP A 26 7.37 14.41 -3.67
CA ASP A 26 7.42 15.28 -4.85
C ASP A 26 7.82 14.50 -6.10
N LEU A 27 8.89 13.69 -6.02
CA LEU A 27 9.36 12.84 -7.11
C LEU A 27 8.34 11.78 -7.56
N LEU A 28 7.44 11.35 -6.68
CA LEU A 28 6.44 10.33 -6.94
C LEU A 28 5.05 10.92 -7.23
N SER A 29 4.93 12.25 -7.28
CA SER A 29 3.65 12.95 -7.39
C SER A 29 2.94 12.77 -8.74
N ASP A 30 3.67 12.38 -9.79
CA ASP A 30 3.14 12.05 -11.12
C ASP A 30 2.47 10.65 -11.17
N GLY A 31 2.79 9.77 -10.22
CA GLY A 31 2.25 8.40 -10.17
C GLY A 31 2.91 7.41 -11.15
N ASP A 32 3.98 7.80 -11.84
CA ASP A 32 4.64 6.97 -12.86
C ASP A 32 5.68 6.03 -12.27
N THR A 33 5.94 6.13 -10.97
CA THR A 33 6.88 5.26 -10.25
C THR A 33 6.22 4.61 -9.04
N LEU A 34 6.32 3.27 -8.94
CA LEU A 34 6.01 2.56 -7.71
C LEU A 34 7.28 2.40 -6.87
N MET A 35 7.25 2.98 -5.68
CA MET A 35 8.35 2.90 -4.72
C MET A 35 7.88 2.19 -3.46
N THR A 36 8.69 1.23 -2.98
CA THR A 36 8.55 0.62 -1.66
C THR A 36 9.59 1.16 -0.71
N VAL A 37 9.20 1.43 0.54
CA VAL A 37 10.05 1.96 1.60
C VAL A 37 9.96 1.06 2.83
N ALA A 38 11.09 0.67 3.40
CA ALA A 38 11.12 -0.08 4.65
C ALA A 38 10.63 0.81 5.80
N ILE A 39 9.67 0.30 6.60
CA ILE A 39 8.99 1.12 7.60
C ILE A 39 9.82 1.46 8.84
N GLY A 40 10.89 0.71 9.10
CA GLY A 40 11.73 0.83 10.28
C GLY A 40 11.71 -0.42 11.16
N ASN A 41 12.74 -0.56 12.01
CA ASN A 41 12.95 -1.74 12.86
C ASN A 41 12.87 -1.42 14.36
N ASN A 42 12.16 -0.35 14.71
CA ASN A 42 12.01 0.18 16.08
C ASN A 42 10.71 -0.27 16.77
N GLY A 43 9.97 -1.23 16.22
CA GLY A 43 8.64 -1.63 16.71
C GLY A 43 8.61 -2.23 18.12
N GLN A 44 9.77 -2.54 18.72
CA GLN A 44 9.91 -2.96 20.13
C GLN A 44 10.17 -1.80 21.10
N MET A 45 10.36 -0.58 20.56
CA MET A 45 10.54 0.61 21.40
C MET A 45 9.24 0.99 22.11
N ASP A 46 9.33 1.97 23.01
CA ASP A 46 8.17 2.41 23.77
C ASP A 46 7.11 3.04 22.85
N ARG A 47 5.90 2.49 22.91
CA ARG A 47 4.75 2.94 22.13
C ARG A 47 4.16 4.25 22.64
N ALA A 48 4.18 4.46 23.95
CA ALA A 48 3.57 5.63 24.57
C ALA A 48 4.32 6.92 24.21
N SER A 49 5.64 6.84 24.07
CA SER A 49 6.48 7.97 23.62
C SER A 49 6.49 8.17 22.10
N GLY A 50 5.84 7.27 21.34
CA GLY A 50 5.88 7.29 19.86
C GLY A 50 7.14 6.71 19.24
N ASN A 51 8.10 6.21 20.03
CA ASN A 51 9.38 5.69 19.53
C ASN A 51 9.24 4.40 18.71
N ALA A 52 8.12 3.69 18.82
CA ALA A 52 7.80 2.51 18.00
C ALA A 52 7.16 2.85 16.65
N ARG A 53 6.84 4.12 16.39
CA ARG A 53 6.18 4.56 15.15
C ARG A 53 7.09 4.42 13.93
N VAL A 54 6.45 4.44 12.78
CA VAL A 54 7.10 4.45 11.48
C VAL A 54 8.25 5.45 11.44
N GLN A 55 9.33 5.09 10.73
CA GLN A 55 10.52 5.92 10.61
C GLN A 55 10.56 6.68 9.29
N VAL A 56 11.21 7.85 9.32
CA VAL A 56 11.48 8.63 8.11
C VAL A 56 12.29 7.79 7.10
N PRO A 57 11.95 7.78 5.80
CA PRO A 57 10.89 8.51 5.11
C PRO A 57 9.63 7.67 4.83
N SER A 58 9.32 6.68 5.64
CA SER A 58 8.21 5.75 5.34
C SER A 58 6.81 6.35 5.58
N ASP A 59 6.73 7.59 6.07
CA ASP A 59 5.50 8.38 6.12
C ASP A 59 5.10 9.02 4.78
N CYS A 60 5.88 8.79 3.71
CA CYS A 60 5.50 9.20 2.36
C CYS A 60 4.08 8.76 2.02
N VAL A 61 3.32 9.66 1.37
CA VAL A 61 1.94 9.40 0.92
C VAL A 61 1.90 8.78 -0.47
N ASN A 62 2.89 9.07 -1.31
CA ASN A 62 2.97 8.55 -2.67
C ASN A 62 3.72 7.21 -2.77
N ALA A 63 4.60 6.87 -1.81
CA ALA A 63 5.26 5.58 -1.72
C ALA A 63 4.42 4.52 -0.97
N LEU A 64 4.89 3.26 -0.98
CA LEU A 64 4.36 2.16 -0.16
C LEU A 64 5.31 1.87 1.01
N ALA A 65 4.91 2.16 2.23
CA ALA A 65 5.63 1.76 3.44
C ALA A 65 5.36 0.29 3.76
N VAL A 66 6.41 -0.50 3.88
CA VAL A 66 6.33 -1.95 4.01
C VAL A 66 6.82 -2.40 5.38
N GLY A 67 5.92 -3.02 6.13
CA GLY A 67 6.21 -3.69 7.39
C GLY A 67 6.61 -5.15 7.20
N ALA A 68 7.21 -5.73 8.24
CA ALA A 68 7.67 -7.10 8.22
C ALA A 68 6.70 -8.06 8.92
N ALA A 69 6.26 -9.08 8.19
CA ALA A 69 5.61 -10.26 8.75
C ALA A 69 6.66 -11.31 9.14
N ASN A 70 6.34 -12.09 10.17
CA ASN A 70 7.22 -13.14 10.71
C ASN A 70 7.17 -14.45 9.90
N ASP A 71 6.15 -14.60 9.04
CA ASP A 71 5.92 -15.82 8.27
C ASP A 71 5.27 -15.53 6.91
N THR A 72 5.45 -16.46 5.97
CA THR A 72 4.75 -16.49 4.68
C THR A 72 3.38 -17.15 4.76
N GLU A 73 3.16 -17.99 5.75
CA GLU A 73 1.97 -18.81 5.95
C GLU A 73 0.74 -18.00 6.38
N ALA A 74 -0.40 -18.67 6.48
CA ALA A 74 -1.67 -18.06 6.83
C ALA A 74 -1.70 -17.54 8.29
N ASN A 75 -0.98 -18.19 9.21
CA ASN A 75 -0.89 -17.83 10.63
C ASN A 75 0.25 -16.83 10.90
N TRP A 76 0.45 -15.88 10.01
CA TRP A 76 1.45 -14.84 10.19
C TRP A 76 1.08 -13.85 11.30
N ALA A 77 2.10 -13.18 11.82
CA ALA A 77 1.96 -12.02 12.69
C ALA A 77 2.97 -10.94 12.29
N ARG A 78 2.78 -9.72 12.76
CA ARG A 78 3.80 -8.67 12.62
C ARG A 78 5.08 -9.13 13.32
N ALA A 79 6.22 -9.04 12.66
CA ALA A 79 7.51 -9.23 13.31
C ALA A 79 7.71 -8.16 14.39
N SER A 80 8.12 -8.56 15.60
CA SER A 80 8.14 -7.68 16.78
C SER A 80 8.94 -6.39 16.57
N TYR A 81 9.99 -6.45 15.77
CA TYR A 81 10.83 -5.29 15.45
C TYR A 81 10.20 -4.34 14.43
N SER A 82 9.25 -4.80 13.61
CA SER A 82 8.64 -3.93 12.59
C SER A 82 7.93 -2.75 13.24
N ALA A 83 8.25 -1.54 12.78
CA ALA A 83 7.59 -0.30 13.23
C ALA A 83 6.07 -0.37 13.04
N ILE A 84 5.34 0.45 13.79
CA ILE A 84 3.89 0.50 13.80
C ILE A 84 3.37 1.89 13.42
N GLY A 85 2.10 1.97 13.03
CA GLY A 85 1.39 3.23 12.90
C GLY A 85 1.12 3.94 14.24
N PRO A 86 0.41 5.06 14.20
CA PRO A 86 -0.10 5.67 12.99
C PRO A 86 0.99 6.37 12.16
N GLY A 87 0.72 6.57 10.87
CA GLY A 87 1.46 7.51 10.06
C GLY A 87 1.09 8.95 10.39
N ARG A 88 1.69 9.92 9.70
CA ARG A 88 1.31 11.34 9.76
C ARG A 88 0.11 11.60 8.84
N SER A 89 -0.77 12.53 9.23
CA SER A 89 -1.88 12.97 8.37
C SER A 89 -1.37 13.50 7.01
N PRO A 90 -2.05 13.18 5.87
CA PRO A 90 -3.27 12.38 5.76
C PRO A 90 -3.02 10.88 5.65
N GLY A 91 -1.78 10.41 5.55
CA GLY A 91 -1.37 9.02 5.42
C GLY A 91 -1.37 8.25 6.75
N VAL A 92 -2.48 8.32 7.51
CA VAL A 92 -2.56 7.81 8.89
C VAL A 92 -2.38 6.29 8.97
N VAL A 93 -2.86 5.55 7.97
CA VAL A 93 -2.71 4.09 7.94
C VAL A 93 -1.30 3.73 7.49
N LYS A 94 -0.47 3.29 8.43
CA LYS A 94 0.88 2.78 8.22
C LYS A 94 1.13 1.59 9.15
N PRO A 95 1.93 0.57 8.70
CA PRO A 95 2.47 0.41 7.34
C PRO A 95 1.36 0.47 6.29
N ASP A 96 1.70 0.67 5.01
CA ASP A 96 0.71 0.46 3.95
C ASP A 96 0.43 -1.04 3.79
N LEU A 97 1.48 -1.86 3.73
CA LEU A 97 1.39 -3.30 3.50
C LEU A 97 2.42 -4.06 4.32
N MET A 98 2.17 -5.34 4.51
CA MET A 98 3.09 -6.29 5.14
C MET A 98 3.60 -7.29 4.13
N ALA A 99 4.88 -7.67 4.27
CA ALA A 99 5.49 -8.78 3.55
C ALA A 99 6.47 -9.53 4.45
N PHE A 100 6.86 -10.75 4.10
CA PHE A 100 7.79 -11.53 4.88
C PHE A 100 9.15 -10.82 5.01
N GLY A 101 9.58 -10.58 6.24
CA GLY A 101 10.85 -9.91 6.56
C GLY A 101 11.74 -10.75 7.49
N GLY A 102 11.28 -11.93 7.86
CA GLY A 102 11.98 -12.83 8.78
C GLY A 102 11.71 -12.54 10.25
N ASN A 103 12.01 -13.54 11.07
CA ASN A 103 11.93 -13.52 12.53
C ASN A 103 12.97 -14.47 13.11
N ALA A 104 13.23 -14.38 14.42
CA ALA A 104 14.07 -15.38 15.10
C ALA A 104 13.45 -16.78 14.95
N GLY A 105 14.17 -17.70 14.34
CA GLY A 105 13.70 -19.07 14.04
C GLY A 105 13.07 -19.26 12.66
N ASN A 106 12.65 -18.18 11.97
CA ASN A 106 12.16 -18.20 10.59
C ASN A 106 12.78 -17.03 9.82
N TYR A 107 14.04 -17.16 9.46
CA TYR A 107 14.83 -16.09 8.88
C TYR A 107 14.55 -15.88 7.39
N PHE A 108 14.64 -14.63 6.96
CA PHE A 108 14.80 -14.31 5.56
C PHE A 108 16.22 -14.71 5.12
N HIS A 109 16.36 -15.47 4.03
CA HIS A 109 17.65 -15.95 3.57
C HIS A 109 18.13 -15.17 2.35
N VAL A 110 19.33 -14.61 2.42
CA VAL A 110 19.97 -13.92 1.32
C VAL A 110 21.23 -14.66 0.89
N ILE A 111 21.58 -14.54 -0.39
CA ILE A 111 22.82 -15.07 -0.91
C ILE A 111 23.97 -14.20 -0.40
N SER A 112 24.89 -14.79 0.36
CA SER A 112 26.08 -14.09 0.84
C SER A 112 27.16 -14.06 -0.25
N PRO A 113 27.70 -12.87 -0.60
CA PRO A 113 28.82 -12.79 -1.53
C PRO A 113 30.09 -13.41 -0.91
N GLY A 114 30.79 -14.26 -1.66
CA GLY A 114 31.98 -14.89 -1.20
C GLY A 114 32.55 -15.93 -2.18
N LYS A 115 33.69 -16.53 -1.87
CA LYS A 115 34.31 -17.59 -2.70
C LYS A 115 33.47 -18.86 -2.77
N LYS A 116 32.59 -19.08 -1.81
CA LYS A 116 31.58 -20.14 -1.82
C LYS A 116 30.22 -19.48 -1.60
N ALA A 117 29.28 -19.78 -2.48
CA ALA A 117 27.89 -19.34 -2.28
C ALA A 117 27.33 -19.91 -0.96
N ALA A 118 26.85 -19.07 -0.10
CA ALA A 118 26.25 -19.43 1.17
C ALA A 118 24.96 -18.64 1.36
N LEU A 119 23.99 -19.22 2.09
CA LEU A 119 22.80 -18.50 2.55
C LEU A 119 23.12 -17.87 3.90
N SER A 120 22.82 -16.58 4.01
CA SER A 120 22.93 -15.83 5.27
C SER A 120 21.53 -15.57 5.82
N PRO A 121 21.23 -15.99 7.06
CA PRO A 121 19.96 -15.67 7.70
C PRO A 121 19.92 -14.19 8.08
N GLN A 122 18.83 -13.54 7.75
CA GLN A 122 18.60 -12.12 8.00
C GLN A 122 17.18 -11.91 8.56
N LEU A 123 16.94 -10.75 9.12
CA LEU A 123 15.62 -10.25 9.47
C LEU A 123 15.59 -8.72 9.40
N GLY A 124 14.46 -8.15 9.05
CA GLY A 124 14.29 -6.70 8.95
C GLY A 124 13.27 -6.28 7.91
N THR A 125 12.70 -5.11 8.11
CA THR A 125 11.83 -4.48 7.11
C THR A 125 12.57 -4.15 5.83
N SER A 126 13.91 -4.04 5.90
CA SER A 126 14.80 -3.90 4.75
C SER A 126 14.77 -5.09 3.78
N PHE A 127 14.29 -6.26 4.22
CA PHE A 127 14.08 -7.44 3.38
C PHE A 127 12.61 -7.58 2.95
N ALA A 128 11.66 -7.20 3.80
CA ALA A 128 10.25 -7.19 3.48
C ALA A 128 9.92 -6.24 2.32
N SER A 129 10.52 -5.05 2.31
CA SER A 129 10.27 -4.02 1.32
C SER A 129 10.64 -4.44 -0.12
N PRO A 130 11.86 -4.90 -0.43
CA PRO A 130 12.18 -5.41 -1.76
C PRO A 130 11.45 -6.72 -2.10
N TYR A 131 11.09 -7.51 -1.10
CA TYR A 131 10.31 -8.72 -1.31
C TYR A 131 8.89 -8.40 -1.81
N LEU A 132 8.24 -7.35 -1.26
CA LEU A 132 6.99 -6.83 -1.79
C LEU A 132 7.17 -6.26 -3.21
N LEU A 133 8.24 -5.51 -3.44
CA LEU A 133 8.51 -4.93 -4.76
C LEU A 133 8.66 -6.00 -5.85
N ARG A 134 9.23 -7.16 -5.52
CA ARG A 134 9.25 -8.33 -6.42
C ARG A 134 7.86 -8.69 -6.90
N SER A 135 6.86 -8.64 -6.01
CA SER A 135 5.45 -8.92 -6.39
C SER A 135 4.89 -7.87 -7.34
N ALA A 136 5.19 -6.59 -7.10
CA ALA A 136 4.81 -5.51 -8.01
C ALA A 136 5.42 -5.69 -9.42
N VAL A 137 6.71 -5.99 -9.49
CA VAL A 137 7.42 -6.26 -10.74
C VAL A 137 6.84 -7.50 -11.45
N GLY A 138 6.54 -8.56 -10.68
CA GLY A 138 5.91 -9.77 -11.21
C GLY A 138 4.54 -9.50 -11.82
N ILE A 139 3.69 -8.72 -11.15
CA ILE A 139 2.38 -8.30 -11.67
C ILE A 139 2.56 -7.52 -12.99
N SER A 140 3.48 -6.55 -13.02
CA SER A 140 3.78 -5.79 -14.24
C SER A 140 4.27 -6.68 -15.37
N ALA A 141 5.12 -7.66 -15.08
CA ALA A 141 5.62 -8.59 -16.10
C ALA A 141 4.53 -9.50 -16.68
N ILE A 142 3.54 -9.89 -15.87
CA ILE A 142 2.45 -10.77 -16.28
C ILE A 142 1.35 -10.00 -17.03
N LEU A 143 0.94 -8.84 -16.50
CA LEU A 143 -0.19 -8.07 -17.04
C LEU A 143 0.21 -7.06 -18.13
N GLY A 144 1.51 -6.82 -18.31
CA GLY A 144 2.06 -5.95 -19.34
C GLY A 144 2.22 -4.49 -18.93
N ALA A 145 2.87 -3.72 -19.82
CA ALA A 145 3.24 -2.32 -19.59
C ALA A 145 2.07 -1.33 -19.59
N GLU A 146 0.90 -1.76 -20.04
CA GLU A 146 -0.33 -0.94 -20.04
C GLU A 146 -0.85 -0.67 -18.63
N LEU A 147 -0.43 -1.47 -17.64
CA LEU A 147 -0.85 -1.32 -16.26
C LEU A 147 0.05 -0.30 -15.54
N SER A 148 -0.54 0.80 -15.10
CA SER A 148 0.19 1.88 -14.43
C SER A 148 0.72 1.43 -13.05
N PRO A 149 1.78 2.07 -12.52
CA PRO A 149 2.29 1.82 -11.17
C PRO A 149 1.23 1.98 -10.09
N LEU A 150 0.33 2.96 -10.23
CA LEU A 150 -0.80 3.17 -9.31
C LEU A 150 -1.83 2.02 -9.37
N ALA A 151 -2.09 1.46 -10.55
CA ALA A 151 -2.96 0.30 -10.68
C ALA A 151 -2.35 -0.94 -10.04
N ILE A 152 -1.03 -1.15 -10.16
CA ILE A 152 -0.31 -2.23 -9.47
C ILE A 152 -0.38 -2.01 -7.94
N LYS A 153 -0.16 -0.79 -7.46
CA LYS A 153 -0.33 -0.43 -6.04
C LYS A 153 -1.74 -0.78 -5.56
N ALA A 154 -2.78 -0.44 -6.35
CA ALA A 154 -4.16 -0.76 -6.03
C ALA A 154 -4.41 -2.27 -5.96
N LEU A 155 -3.85 -3.08 -6.87
CA LEU A 155 -3.97 -4.54 -6.85
C LEU A 155 -3.33 -5.15 -5.60
N LEU A 156 -2.14 -4.70 -5.21
CA LEU A 156 -1.45 -5.15 -4.00
C LEU A 156 -2.28 -4.85 -2.74
N VAL A 157 -2.76 -3.61 -2.60
CA VAL A 157 -3.60 -3.19 -1.46
C VAL A 157 -4.94 -3.92 -1.48
N HIS A 158 -5.53 -4.12 -2.66
CA HIS A 158 -6.79 -4.83 -2.80
C HIS A 158 -6.70 -6.30 -2.39
N ALA A 159 -5.59 -6.96 -2.70
CA ALA A 159 -5.38 -8.38 -2.38
C ALA A 159 -4.90 -8.61 -0.93
N ALA A 160 -4.39 -7.58 -0.27
CA ALA A 160 -3.90 -7.69 1.08
C ALA A 160 -5.01 -8.02 2.08
N ASP A 161 -4.64 -8.77 3.11
CA ASP A 161 -5.54 -9.20 4.17
C ASP A 161 -4.93 -8.91 5.55
N THR A 162 -5.70 -8.23 6.39
CA THR A 162 -5.31 -7.94 7.78
C THR A 162 -5.47 -9.15 8.69
N ALA A 163 -6.16 -10.20 8.24
CA ALA A 163 -6.63 -11.29 9.11
C ALA A 163 -7.37 -10.70 10.34
N THR A 164 -6.91 -11.00 11.55
CA THR A 164 -7.48 -10.47 12.81
C THR A 164 -6.61 -9.39 13.45
N HIS A 165 -5.58 -8.90 12.74
CA HIS A 165 -4.61 -7.96 13.30
C HIS A 165 -5.11 -6.50 13.27
N ASP A 166 -4.60 -5.69 14.21
CA ASP A 166 -4.87 -4.27 14.28
C ASP A 166 -4.25 -3.53 13.07
N LYS A 167 -5.04 -2.66 12.45
CA LYS A 167 -4.57 -1.81 11.34
C LYS A 167 -3.40 -0.90 11.71
N LEU A 168 -3.26 -0.48 12.94
CA LEU A 168 -2.10 0.30 13.41
C LEU A 168 -0.81 -0.53 13.39
N GLU A 169 -0.92 -1.85 13.43
CA GLU A 169 0.24 -2.74 13.39
C GLU A 169 0.55 -3.29 12.01
N VAL A 170 -0.48 -3.48 11.17
CA VAL A 170 -0.32 -4.19 9.90
C VAL A 170 -0.84 -3.43 8.67
N GLY A 171 -1.37 -2.24 8.84
CA GLY A 171 -1.92 -1.44 7.75
C GLY A 171 -3.07 -2.11 7.03
N TRP A 172 -2.97 -2.20 5.70
CA TRP A 172 -3.96 -2.91 4.89
C TRP A 172 -3.74 -4.43 4.89
N GLY A 173 -2.69 -4.92 5.55
CA GLY A 173 -2.42 -6.34 5.77
C GLY A 173 -1.27 -6.91 4.93
N LYS A 174 -1.11 -8.23 5.02
CA LYS A 174 -0.08 -8.97 4.28
C LYS A 174 -0.56 -9.26 2.85
N VAL A 175 0.33 -9.01 1.89
CA VAL A 175 0.12 -9.35 0.49
C VAL A 175 0.29 -10.86 0.30
N PRO A 176 -0.57 -11.53 -0.48
CA PRO A 176 -0.40 -12.94 -0.80
C PRO A 176 0.94 -13.24 -1.47
N GLU A 177 1.53 -14.38 -1.14
CA GLU A 177 2.81 -14.84 -1.73
C GLU A 177 2.64 -15.28 -3.20
N ASP A 178 1.49 -15.87 -3.51
CA ASP A 178 1.16 -16.29 -4.86
C ASP A 178 0.60 -15.13 -5.68
N LEU A 179 1.36 -14.72 -6.70
CA LEU A 179 0.98 -13.66 -7.62
C LEU A 179 -0.32 -13.96 -8.38
N MET A 180 -0.58 -15.24 -8.67
CA MET A 180 -1.79 -15.62 -9.39
C MET A 180 -3.05 -15.30 -8.58
N SER A 181 -3.01 -15.43 -7.26
CA SER A 181 -4.12 -15.04 -6.38
C SER A 181 -4.43 -13.53 -6.41
N ILE A 182 -3.43 -12.70 -6.77
CA ILE A 182 -3.60 -11.24 -6.91
C ILE A 182 -4.22 -10.88 -8.26
N ILE A 183 -3.89 -11.58 -9.32
CA ILE A 183 -4.25 -11.20 -10.71
C ILE A 183 -5.42 -12.02 -11.28
N THR A 184 -5.76 -13.15 -10.70
CA THR A 184 -6.91 -13.96 -11.11
C THR A 184 -8.07 -13.84 -10.12
N CYS A 185 -9.25 -14.26 -10.55
CA CYS A 185 -10.44 -14.28 -9.71
C CYS A 185 -11.00 -15.71 -9.61
N PRO A 186 -11.46 -16.12 -8.43
CA PRO A 186 -12.22 -17.38 -8.29
C PRO A 186 -13.57 -17.27 -9.02
N GLU A 187 -14.23 -18.40 -9.17
CA GLU A 187 -15.57 -18.46 -9.76
C GLU A 187 -16.55 -17.54 -9.00
N GLY A 188 -17.40 -16.83 -9.74
CA GLY A 188 -18.37 -15.90 -9.18
C GLY A 188 -17.81 -14.55 -8.73
N VAL A 189 -16.51 -14.29 -8.95
CA VAL A 189 -15.86 -13.01 -8.66
C VAL A 189 -15.39 -12.35 -9.94
N ALA A 190 -15.66 -11.07 -10.11
CA ALA A 190 -15.07 -10.24 -11.16
C ALA A 190 -14.21 -9.14 -10.52
N ARG A 191 -13.02 -8.93 -11.06
CA ARG A 191 -12.13 -7.81 -10.69
C ARG A 191 -11.96 -6.91 -11.90
N VAL A 192 -12.19 -5.62 -11.70
CA VAL A 192 -12.08 -4.61 -12.74
C VAL A 192 -11.08 -3.58 -12.29
N VAL A 193 -10.15 -3.23 -13.15
CA VAL A 193 -9.16 -2.17 -12.90
C VAL A 193 -9.48 -1.00 -13.80
N TYR A 194 -9.70 0.16 -13.20
CA TYR A 194 -9.79 1.43 -13.89
C TYR A 194 -8.54 2.25 -13.60
N GLN A 195 -8.01 2.85 -14.62
CA GLN A 195 -6.88 3.77 -14.49
C GLN A 195 -7.08 4.96 -15.41
N GLY A 196 -6.57 6.11 -15.01
CA GLY A 196 -6.69 7.35 -15.77
C GLY A 196 -6.33 8.55 -14.92
N GLU A 197 -6.44 9.71 -15.52
CA GLU A 197 -6.17 11.00 -14.91
C GLU A 197 -7.49 11.69 -14.52
N LEU A 198 -7.57 12.20 -13.31
CA LEU A 198 -8.71 12.98 -12.82
C LEU A 198 -8.25 14.41 -12.52
N LYS A 199 -8.75 15.37 -13.29
CA LYS A 199 -8.44 16.79 -13.06
C LYS A 199 -9.26 17.36 -11.90
N PRO A 200 -8.72 18.34 -11.14
CA PRO A 200 -9.47 19.00 -10.08
C PRO A 200 -10.84 19.51 -10.54
N GLY A 201 -11.88 19.30 -9.73
CA GLY A 201 -13.25 19.71 -10.03
C GLY A 201 -13.92 18.88 -11.13
N LYS A 202 -13.34 17.79 -11.59
CA LYS A 202 -13.93 16.88 -12.57
C LYS A 202 -14.35 15.57 -11.91
N TYR A 203 -15.22 14.84 -12.59
CA TYR A 203 -15.72 13.54 -12.16
C TYR A 203 -15.24 12.47 -13.14
N LEU A 204 -14.81 11.36 -12.61
CA LEU A 204 -14.60 10.12 -13.35
C LEU A 204 -15.69 9.14 -12.95
N ARG A 205 -16.48 8.69 -13.91
CA ARG A 205 -17.50 7.65 -13.70
C ARG A 205 -16.94 6.30 -14.13
N ALA A 206 -16.74 5.41 -13.17
CA ALA A 206 -16.34 4.02 -13.42
C ALA A 206 -17.62 3.16 -13.39
N SER A 207 -18.04 2.66 -14.54
CA SER A 207 -19.21 1.77 -14.64
C SER A 207 -18.83 0.36 -14.22
N LEU A 208 -19.56 -0.24 -13.28
CA LEU A 208 -19.35 -1.63 -12.91
C LEU A 208 -19.97 -2.54 -13.98
N PRO A 209 -19.20 -3.39 -14.66
CA PRO A 209 -19.74 -4.31 -15.66
C PRO A 209 -20.60 -5.37 -14.95
N LEU A 210 -21.84 -5.47 -15.35
CA LEU A 210 -22.74 -6.50 -14.88
C LEU A 210 -22.91 -7.58 -15.95
N PRO A 211 -23.05 -8.85 -15.56
CA PRO A 211 -23.30 -9.92 -16.53
C PRO A 211 -24.66 -9.74 -17.22
N VAL A 212 -24.75 -10.22 -18.45
CA VAL A 212 -25.99 -10.24 -19.22
C VAL A 212 -27.03 -11.09 -18.45
N GLY A 213 -28.20 -10.52 -18.17
CA GLY A 213 -29.25 -11.16 -17.34
C GLY A 213 -29.26 -10.71 -15.87
N GLY A 214 -28.34 -9.81 -15.51
CA GLY A 214 -28.28 -9.21 -14.16
C GLY A 214 -27.71 -10.15 -13.10
N LEU A 215 -27.63 -9.65 -11.88
CA LEU A 215 -27.17 -10.37 -10.71
C LEU A 215 -28.38 -10.73 -9.82
N LYS A 216 -28.38 -11.95 -9.28
CA LYS A 216 -29.40 -12.41 -8.33
C LYS A 216 -28.76 -12.61 -6.96
N GLY A 217 -29.47 -12.21 -5.90
CA GLY A 217 -29.03 -12.38 -4.52
C GLY A 217 -28.15 -11.23 -4.00
N SER A 218 -27.43 -11.46 -2.91
CA SER A 218 -26.56 -10.48 -2.29
C SER A 218 -25.24 -10.36 -3.05
N ILE A 219 -24.80 -9.14 -3.29
CA ILE A 219 -23.55 -8.82 -3.97
C ILE A 219 -22.65 -8.13 -2.96
N ARG A 220 -21.39 -8.54 -2.89
CA ARG A 220 -20.35 -7.84 -2.14
C ARG A 220 -19.50 -7.04 -3.11
N LEU A 221 -19.41 -5.74 -2.86
CA LEU A 221 -18.52 -4.83 -3.57
C LEU A 221 -17.33 -4.47 -2.66
N LYS A 222 -16.09 -4.71 -3.13
CA LYS A 222 -14.86 -4.20 -2.53
C LYS A 222 -14.20 -3.28 -3.56
N ALA A 223 -13.96 -2.04 -3.20
CA ALA A 223 -13.28 -1.07 -4.06
C ALA A 223 -12.00 -0.57 -3.36
N THR A 224 -10.93 -0.43 -4.12
CA THR A 224 -9.65 0.12 -3.67
C THR A 224 -9.26 1.24 -4.62
N PHE A 225 -8.93 2.39 -4.05
CA PHE A 225 -8.56 3.58 -4.80
C PHE A 225 -7.12 3.96 -4.43
N CYS A 226 -6.26 4.09 -5.43
CA CYS A 226 -4.91 4.61 -5.27
C CYS A 226 -4.74 5.79 -6.21
N TYR A 227 -4.15 6.86 -5.71
CA TYR A 227 -3.84 8.06 -6.50
C TYR A 227 -2.53 8.66 -5.98
N ALA A 228 -1.84 9.41 -6.82
CA ALA A 228 -0.73 10.24 -6.44
C ALA A 228 -1.19 11.69 -6.29
N SER A 229 -0.55 12.44 -5.42
CA SER A 229 -0.88 13.83 -5.15
C SER A 229 0.38 14.68 -5.01
N PRO A 230 0.44 15.87 -5.61
CA PRO A 230 1.40 16.88 -5.21
C PRO A 230 1.28 17.17 -3.71
N THR A 231 2.39 17.56 -3.08
CA THR A 231 2.46 17.80 -1.64
C THR A 231 2.94 19.21 -1.32
N ASP A 232 2.64 19.66 -0.11
CA ASP A 232 3.16 20.91 0.45
C ASP A 232 3.90 20.64 1.76
N PRO A 233 5.22 20.57 1.75
CA PRO A 233 5.99 20.30 2.95
C PRO A 233 5.94 21.39 4.02
N GLN A 234 5.44 22.60 3.68
CA GLN A 234 5.31 23.70 4.62
C GLN A 234 4.00 23.64 5.42
N ASP A 235 3.05 22.80 5.00
CA ASP A 235 1.78 22.59 5.69
C ASP A 235 1.60 21.12 6.04
N ALA A 236 2.11 20.69 7.18
CA ALA A 236 2.00 19.32 7.65
C ALA A 236 0.54 18.90 7.89
N ALA A 237 -0.37 19.84 8.19
CA ALA A 237 -1.78 19.55 8.45
C ALA A 237 -2.57 19.34 7.15
N ALA A 238 -2.20 20.06 6.06
CA ALA A 238 -2.80 19.93 4.73
C ALA A 238 -1.74 19.52 3.69
N TYR A 239 -0.95 18.52 4.03
CA TYR A 239 0.22 18.09 3.28
C TYR A 239 -0.06 17.71 1.82
N THR A 240 -1.19 17.02 1.54
CA THR A 240 -1.57 16.68 0.16
C THR A 240 -2.39 17.79 -0.48
N ARG A 241 -2.04 18.15 -1.71
CA ARG A 241 -2.70 19.22 -2.48
C ARG A 241 -3.94 18.75 -3.23
N ALA A 242 -4.21 17.46 -3.26
CA ALA A 242 -5.40 16.87 -3.86
C ALA A 242 -5.97 15.78 -2.96
N GLY A 243 -7.28 15.66 -2.98
CA GLY A 243 -8.04 14.59 -2.32
C GLY A 243 -8.99 13.94 -3.32
N LEU A 244 -9.32 12.68 -3.09
CA LEU A 244 -10.28 11.92 -3.87
C LEU A 244 -11.54 11.69 -3.06
N GLU A 245 -12.67 12.23 -3.53
CA GLU A 245 -13.99 11.89 -3.02
C GLU A 245 -14.59 10.74 -3.83
N VAL A 246 -15.07 9.72 -3.14
CA VAL A 246 -15.63 8.53 -3.78
C VAL A 246 -17.09 8.40 -3.40
N VAL A 247 -17.98 8.36 -4.42
CA VAL A 247 -19.41 8.19 -4.23
C VAL A 247 -19.88 6.94 -4.97
N PHE A 248 -20.44 5.98 -4.24
CA PHE A 248 -21.10 4.82 -4.83
C PHE A 248 -22.53 5.20 -5.24
N ARG A 249 -22.90 4.86 -6.48
CA ARG A 249 -24.24 5.09 -7.03
C ARG A 249 -24.83 3.77 -7.51
N PRO A 250 -25.83 3.23 -6.80
CA PRO A 250 -26.39 1.91 -7.13
C PRO A 250 -27.30 1.92 -8.38
N SER A 251 -27.75 3.09 -8.84
CA SER A 251 -28.60 3.23 -10.02
C SER A 251 -28.13 4.38 -10.90
N ASP A 252 -28.09 4.17 -12.20
CA ASP A 252 -27.79 5.20 -13.19
C ASP A 252 -29.04 5.95 -13.69
N GLU A 253 -30.24 5.48 -13.36
CA GLU A 253 -31.51 6.14 -13.68
C GLU A 253 -31.80 7.36 -12.79
N LYS A 254 -31.17 7.46 -11.62
CA LYS A 254 -31.32 8.59 -10.68
C LYS A 254 -30.42 9.77 -11.06
N ILE A 255 -30.48 10.21 -12.31
CA ILE A 255 -29.83 11.44 -12.76
C ILE A 255 -30.93 12.50 -12.91
N LYS A 256 -30.95 13.52 -12.08
CA LYS A 256 -31.81 14.68 -12.22
C LYS A 256 -30.98 15.85 -12.75
N ASP A 257 -31.43 16.45 -13.86
CA ASP A 257 -30.83 17.65 -14.48
C ASP A 257 -29.31 17.51 -14.81
N GLY A 258 -28.88 16.33 -15.25
CA GLY A 258 -27.47 16.07 -15.56
C GLY A 258 -26.56 16.00 -14.33
N LYS A 259 -27.11 16.15 -13.13
CA LYS A 259 -26.42 15.98 -11.85
C LYS A 259 -26.90 14.69 -11.20
N ALA A 260 -25.97 13.85 -10.82
CA ALA A 260 -26.28 12.66 -10.07
C ALA A 260 -26.67 13.04 -8.64
N ASN A 261 -27.89 12.69 -8.20
CA ASN A 261 -28.27 12.82 -6.79
C ASN A 261 -27.60 11.72 -5.97
N ALA A 262 -26.96 12.09 -4.88
CA ALA A 262 -26.58 11.14 -3.86
C ALA A 262 -27.84 10.59 -3.20
N ASP A 263 -27.95 9.26 -3.07
CA ASP A 263 -28.92 8.70 -2.16
C ASP A 263 -28.43 8.97 -0.72
N THR A 264 -29.21 9.69 0.05
CA THR A 264 -29.06 9.80 1.51
C THR A 264 -29.62 8.55 2.17
#